data_1ad7df085ef76385cb641c8e268bf825
#
_entry.id   1ad7df085ef76385cb641c8e268bf825
#
_cell.length_a   1.000
_cell.length_b   1.000
_cell.length_c   1.000
_cell.angle_alpha   90.00
_cell.angle_beta   90.00
_cell.angle_gamma   90.00
#
_symmetry.space_group_name_H-M   'P 1'
#
loop_
_entity.id
_entity.type
_entity.pdbx_description
1 polymer ?
#
loop_
_entity_poly.entity_id
_entity_poly.type
_entity_poly.pdbx_seq_one_letter_code
_entity_poly.pdbx_strand_id
1 'polypeptide(L)'
;IERAKDLLVDLGYREAITYSFVSPDLQKHFHDYGSPITLKNPISVHMAQMRLSLLPGLLVALAANARRQIKDVRLFETGHTYRKKKKSTEERQRMAALLAGAADQHSWDQQIRPVDFFDVKGHVERILRLTFQGVDAEFLAIDDEAYQTGQCAEIRLRGKEIGRVGRISPGLLEEAEIVVPVFGFELDWAEIEKIEPPSFKAVSRFPTVARD
;
A
#
# COMPACT_ATOMS: atom_id res chain seq x y z
N ILE A 1 -13.02 -1.62 -5.32
CA ILE A 1 -11.69 -1.07 -5.65
C ILE A 1 -11.79 0.34 -6.24
N GLU A 2 -12.70 0.63 -7.20
CA GLU A 2 -12.79 1.93 -7.88
C GLU A 2 -12.99 3.10 -6.89
N ARG A 3 -13.91 3.00 -5.94
CA ARG A 3 -14.10 4.04 -4.92
C ARG A 3 -12.86 4.31 -4.07
N ALA A 4 -12.02 3.28 -3.85
CA ALA A 4 -10.76 3.44 -3.13
C ALA A 4 -9.72 4.15 -3.99
N LYS A 5 -9.71 3.91 -5.32
CA LYS A 5 -8.89 4.65 -6.29
C LYS A 5 -9.29 6.11 -6.32
N ASP A 6 -10.59 6.41 -6.43
CA ASP A 6 -11.11 7.79 -6.42
C ASP A 6 -10.68 8.53 -5.14
N LEU A 7 -10.78 7.87 -3.97
CA LEU A 7 -10.30 8.45 -2.73
C LEU A 7 -8.79 8.74 -2.74
N LEU A 8 -7.97 7.84 -3.29
CA LEU A 8 -6.54 8.10 -3.40
C LEU A 8 -6.25 9.29 -4.32
N VAL A 9 -6.99 9.44 -5.42
CA VAL A 9 -6.90 10.62 -6.29
C VAL A 9 -7.27 11.88 -5.53
N ASP A 10 -8.35 11.88 -4.75
CA ASP A 10 -8.76 13.00 -3.89
C ASP A 10 -7.71 13.34 -2.83
N LEU A 11 -6.94 12.35 -2.35
CA LEU A 11 -5.81 12.52 -1.45
C LEU A 11 -4.52 12.98 -2.17
N GLY A 12 -4.59 13.28 -3.47
CA GLY A 12 -3.50 13.80 -4.27
C GLY A 12 -2.55 12.73 -4.82
N TYR A 13 -2.91 11.45 -4.76
CA TYR A 13 -2.14 10.39 -5.40
C TYR A 13 -2.40 10.35 -6.91
N ARG A 14 -1.40 9.88 -7.64
CA ARG A 14 -1.47 9.60 -9.07
C ARG A 14 -1.36 8.10 -9.30
N GLU A 15 -2.23 7.56 -10.14
CA GLU A 15 -2.15 6.15 -10.52
C GLU A 15 -0.92 5.92 -11.39
N ALA A 16 -0.15 4.90 -11.03
CA ALA A 16 0.95 4.39 -11.84
C ALA A 16 0.58 2.99 -12.34
N ILE A 17 1.03 2.65 -13.53
CA ILE A 17 0.93 1.31 -14.09
C ILE A 17 2.36 0.84 -14.33
N THR A 18 2.79 -0.15 -13.56
CA THR A 18 4.15 -0.67 -13.63
C THR A 18 4.17 -2.09 -14.21
N TYR A 19 5.36 -2.54 -14.61
CA TYR A 19 5.53 -3.88 -15.15
C TYR A 19 5.30 -4.95 -14.08
N SER A 20 4.73 -6.08 -14.50
CA SER A 20 4.60 -7.27 -13.64
C SER A 20 5.93 -8.00 -13.42
N PHE A 21 7.01 -7.51 -14.00
CA PHE A 21 8.35 -8.05 -13.88
C PHE A 21 9.25 -7.04 -13.18
N VAL A 22 10.00 -7.51 -12.20
CA VAL A 22 10.82 -6.67 -11.33
C VAL A 22 12.24 -7.23 -11.19
N SER A 23 13.14 -6.38 -10.67
CA SER A 23 14.50 -6.78 -10.34
C SER A 23 14.50 -7.77 -9.16
N PRO A 24 15.28 -8.86 -9.25
CA PRO A 24 15.52 -9.76 -8.12
C PRO A 24 16.08 -9.02 -6.89
N ASP A 25 16.90 -7.99 -7.09
CA ASP A 25 17.51 -7.22 -6.00
C ASP A 25 16.47 -6.46 -5.19
N LEU A 26 15.53 -5.79 -5.85
CA LEU A 26 14.41 -5.14 -5.15
C LEU A 26 13.44 -6.17 -4.54
N GLN A 27 13.23 -7.30 -5.23
CA GLN A 27 12.26 -8.30 -4.81
C GLN A 27 12.68 -9.10 -3.58
N LYS A 28 14.00 -9.24 -3.30
CA LYS A 28 14.51 -10.00 -2.14
C LYS A 28 13.97 -9.50 -0.80
N HIS A 29 13.64 -8.20 -0.69
CA HIS A 29 13.04 -7.62 0.52
C HIS A 29 11.57 -8.02 0.76
N PHE A 30 10.98 -8.73 -0.20
CA PHE A 30 9.57 -9.18 -0.14
C PHE A 30 9.44 -10.70 -0.05
N HIS A 31 10.44 -11.39 0.53
CA HIS A 31 10.44 -12.85 0.62
C HIS A 31 9.28 -13.40 1.48
N ASP A 32 8.83 -12.67 2.49
CA ASP A 32 7.67 -13.02 3.32
C ASP A 32 6.36 -13.07 2.53
N TYR A 33 6.31 -12.42 1.37
CA TYR A 33 5.15 -12.45 0.47
C TYR A 33 5.06 -13.75 -0.35
N GLY A 34 6.07 -14.61 -0.28
CA GLY A 34 6.10 -15.93 -0.90
C GLY A 34 7.31 -16.18 -1.81
N SER A 35 7.30 -17.30 -2.52
CA SER A 35 8.38 -17.67 -3.43
C SER A 35 8.20 -17.00 -4.79
N PRO A 36 9.22 -16.28 -5.32
CA PRO A 36 9.13 -15.61 -6.62
C PRO A 36 9.12 -16.60 -7.78
N ILE A 37 8.55 -16.16 -8.90
CA ILE A 37 8.59 -16.87 -10.19
C ILE A 37 9.66 -16.20 -11.04
N THR A 38 10.76 -16.93 -11.31
CA THR A 38 11.83 -16.45 -12.16
C THR A 38 11.54 -16.80 -13.63
N LEU A 39 11.73 -15.83 -14.52
CA LEU A 39 11.54 -16.00 -15.96
C LEU A 39 12.73 -16.76 -16.56
N LYS A 40 12.44 -17.64 -17.50
CA LYS A 40 13.50 -18.38 -18.22
C LYS A 40 14.25 -17.47 -19.21
N ASN A 41 13.55 -16.55 -19.84
CA ASN A 41 14.07 -15.63 -20.85
C ASN A 41 13.63 -14.19 -20.52
N PRO A 42 14.24 -13.53 -19.52
CA PRO A 42 13.88 -12.16 -19.16
C PRO A 42 14.35 -11.17 -20.23
N ILE A 43 13.60 -10.10 -20.43
CA ILE A 43 13.96 -9.00 -21.33
C ILE A 43 15.23 -8.29 -20.84
N SER A 44 15.40 -8.22 -19.51
CA SER A 44 16.61 -7.69 -18.86
C SER A 44 16.78 -8.34 -17.49
N VAL A 45 17.99 -8.24 -16.93
CA VAL A 45 18.30 -8.73 -15.56
C VAL A 45 17.44 -8.02 -14.50
N HIS A 46 17.04 -6.77 -14.74
CA HIS A 46 16.18 -5.98 -13.87
C HIS A 46 14.69 -6.29 -14.01
N MET A 47 14.32 -7.24 -14.87
CA MET A 47 12.93 -7.69 -15.13
C MET A 47 12.86 -9.22 -15.14
N ALA A 48 13.60 -9.87 -14.24
CA ALA A 48 13.81 -11.32 -14.27
C ALA A 48 12.83 -12.12 -13.41
N GLN A 49 12.04 -11.46 -12.56
CA GLN A 49 11.08 -12.14 -11.67
C GLN A 49 9.70 -11.50 -11.77
N MET A 50 8.66 -12.33 -11.65
CA MET A 50 7.30 -11.81 -11.46
C MET A 50 7.16 -11.21 -10.07
N ARG A 51 6.51 -10.07 -9.98
CA ARG A 51 6.38 -9.28 -8.74
C ARG A 51 5.58 -10.00 -7.66
N LEU A 52 6.13 -10.05 -6.44
CA LEU A 52 5.45 -10.49 -5.22
C LEU A 52 4.66 -9.36 -4.56
N SER A 53 5.06 -8.11 -4.84
CA SER A 53 4.49 -6.87 -4.32
C SER A 53 4.42 -5.82 -5.44
N LEU A 54 3.54 -4.85 -5.31
CA LEU A 54 3.47 -3.67 -6.20
C LEU A 54 4.54 -2.62 -5.85
N LEU A 55 5.03 -2.65 -4.60
CA LEU A 55 5.97 -1.64 -4.09
C LEU A 55 7.27 -1.53 -4.88
N PRO A 56 7.93 -2.61 -5.36
CA PRO A 56 9.12 -2.49 -6.18
C PRO A 56 8.93 -1.65 -7.45
N GLY A 57 7.81 -1.85 -8.15
CA GLY A 57 7.46 -1.07 -9.35
C GLY A 57 7.22 0.41 -9.02
N LEU A 58 6.49 0.67 -7.94
CA LEU A 58 6.24 2.03 -7.46
C LEU A 58 7.52 2.73 -6.99
N LEU A 59 8.47 2.02 -6.37
CA LEU A 59 9.77 2.58 -5.99
C LEU A 59 10.59 2.99 -7.20
N VAL A 60 10.62 2.19 -8.26
CA VAL A 60 11.27 2.55 -9.54
C VAL A 60 10.63 3.82 -10.13
N ALA A 61 9.30 3.92 -10.11
CA ALA A 61 8.58 5.10 -10.58
C ALA A 61 8.88 6.34 -9.70
N LEU A 62 8.95 6.17 -8.37
CA LEU A 62 9.30 7.24 -7.44
C LEU A 62 10.74 7.70 -7.67
N ALA A 63 11.71 6.79 -7.83
CA ALA A 63 13.11 7.12 -8.15
C ALA A 63 13.23 7.93 -9.44
N ALA A 64 12.46 7.56 -10.48
CA ALA A 64 12.44 8.32 -11.73
C ALA A 64 11.91 9.76 -11.55
N ASN A 65 10.96 9.98 -10.65
CA ASN A 65 10.47 11.31 -10.29
C ASN A 65 11.52 12.08 -9.46
N ALA A 66 12.17 11.42 -8.49
CA ALA A 66 13.21 12.03 -7.67
C ALA A 66 14.41 12.52 -8.51
N ARG A 67 14.84 11.75 -9.52
CA ARG A 67 15.90 12.16 -10.48
C ARG A 67 15.50 13.41 -11.27
N ARG A 68 14.20 13.69 -11.44
CA ARG A 68 13.67 14.91 -12.05
C ARG A 68 13.44 16.03 -11.05
N GLN A 69 13.98 15.89 -9.82
CA GLN A 69 13.86 16.86 -8.73
C GLN A 69 12.42 17.08 -8.23
N ILE A 70 11.51 16.17 -8.51
CA ILE A 70 10.16 16.17 -7.94
C ILE A 70 10.27 15.59 -6.53
N LYS A 71 10.08 16.44 -5.51
CA LYS A 71 10.25 16.07 -4.10
C LYS A 71 8.98 15.49 -3.48
N ASP A 72 7.82 16.01 -3.88
CA ASP A 72 6.53 15.61 -3.36
C ASP A 72 5.90 14.59 -4.32
N VAL A 73 5.97 13.33 -3.94
CA VAL A 73 5.52 12.21 -4.78
C VAL A 73 4.49 11.40 -4.03
N ARG A 74 3.33 11.21 -4.63
CA ARG A 74 2.26 10.33 -4.16
C ARG A 74 1.84 9.45 -5.33
N LEU A 75 2.19 8.17 -5.27
CA LEU A 75 1.86 7.20 -6.32
C LEU A 75 1.05 6.06 -5.72
N PHE A 76 0.11 5.54 -6.47
CA PHE A 76 -0.56 4.29 -6.16
C PHE A 76 -0.70 3.42 -7.40
N GLU A 77 -0.87 2.13 -7.17
CA GLU A 77 -1.15 1.15 -8.21
C GLU A 77 -2.16 0.13 -7.70
N THR A 78 -3.05 -0.30 -8.58
CA THR A 78 -3.84 -1.51 -8.41
C THR A 78 -3.44 -2.54 -9.45
N GLY A 79 -3.14 -3.75 -9.03
CA GLY A 79 -2.65 -4.76 -9.97
C GLY A 79 -2.51 -6.12 -9.33
N HIS A 80 -2.04 -7.07 -10.13
CA HIS A 80 -1.83 -8.43 -9.69
C HIS A 80 -0.38 -8.68 -9.29
N THR A 81 -0.21 -9.48 -8.25
CA THR A 81 1.07 -10.04 -7.80
C THR A 81 1.04 -11.55 -7.94
N TYR A 82 2.20 -12.17 -8.05
CA TYR A 82 2.31 -13.57 -8.45
C TYR A 82 3.29 -14.30 -7.54
N ARG A 83 2.86 -15.42 -6.96
CA ARG A 83 3.75 -16.27 -6.18
C ARG A 83 3.68 -17.72 -6.61
N LYS A 84 4.81 -18.40 -6.51
CA LYS A 84 4.92 -19.82 -6.83
C LYS A 84 4.27 -20.67 -5.74
N LYS A 85 3.40 -21.58 -6.12
CA LYS A 85 2.92 -22.69 -5.29
C LYS A 85 3.46 -24.03 -5.81
N LYS A 86 3.34 -25.10 -5.02
CA LYS A 86 3.92 -26.42 -5.35
C LYS A 86 3.60 -26.92 -6.77
N LYS A 87 2.40 -26.66 -7.29
CA LYS A 87 1.94 -27.13 -8.61
C LYS A 87 1.26 -26.04 -9.46
N SER A 88 1.21 -24.78 -9.00
CA SER A 88 0.48 -23.70 -9.65
C SER A 88 1.13 -22.35 -9.35
N THR A 89 0.67 -21.33 -10.06
CA THR A 89 0.91 -19.93 -9.73
C THR A 89 -0.32 -19.40 -8.98
N GLU A 90 -0.11 -18.70 -7.89
CA GLU A 90 -1.16 -17.92 -7.26
C GLU A 90 -1.05 -16.48 -7.70
N GLU A 91 -2.16 -15.94 -8.15
CA GLU A 91 -2.34 -14.56 -8.55
C GLU A 91 -3.22 -13.87 -7.50
N ARG A 92 -2.83 -12.66 -7.05
CA ARG A 92 -3.58 -11.87 -6.08
C ARG A 92 -3.70 -10.44 -6.51
N GLN A 93 -4.90 -9.93 -6.46
CA GLN A 93 -5.16 -8.51 -6.68
C GLN A 93 -4.77 -7.72 -5.44
N ARG A 94 -3.97 -6.67 -5.64
CA ARG A 94 -3.47 -5.79 -4.59
C ARG A 94 -3.68 -4.32 -4.94
N MET A 95 -3.63 -3.50 -3.90
CA MET A 95 -3.54 -2.04 -3.99
C MET A 95 -2.35 -1.60 -3.15
N ALA A 96 -1.45 -0.82 -3.71
CA ALA A 96 -0.34 -0.25 -2.98
C ALA A 96 -0.19 1.23 -3.26
N ALA A 97 0.40 1.96 -2.32
CA ALA A 97 0.74 3.36 -2.51
C ALA A 97 2.04 3.72 -1.81
N LEU A 98 2.74 4.71 -2.37
CA LEU A 98 3.92 5.34 -1.80
C LEU A 98 3.72 6.84 -1.67
N LEU A 99 4.28 7.40 -0.61
CA LEU A 99 4.19 8.81 -0.23
C LEU A 99 5.56 9.31 0.23
N ALA A 100 6.06 10.37 -0.38
CA ALA A 100 7.30 11.04 -0.04
C ALA A 100 7.14 12.55 -0.14
N GLY A 101 7.91 13.31 0.65
CA GLY A 101 7.93 14.76 0.63
C GLY A 101 7.02 15.40 1.67
N ALA A 102 6.23 16.40 1.29
CA ALA A 102 5.35 17.15 2.17
C ALA A 102 4.04 16.39 2.47
N ALA A 103 3.58 16.50 3.71
CA ALA A 103 2.32 15.89 4.16
C ALA A 103 1.10 16.54 3.51
N ASP A 104 1.12 17.85 3.34
CA ASP A 104 0.05 18.62 2.75
C ASP A 104 0.54 19.36 1.50
N GLN A 105 -0.39 19.71 0.61
CA GLN A 105 -0.06 20.57 -0.52
C GLN A 105 0.37 21.95 0.00
N HIS A 106 1.29 22.58 -0.70
CA HIS A 106 1.76 23.91 -0.36
C HIS A 106 0.58 24.89 -0.20
N SER A 107 0.37 25.36 1.04
CA SER A 107 -0.59 26.41 1.38
C SER A 107 0.18 27.61 1.93
N TRP A 108 -0.30 28.80 1.66
CA TRP A 108 0.36 30.05 2.11
C TRP A 108 0.26 30.27 3.63
N ASP A 109 -0.66 29.56 4.30
CA ASP A 109 -1.00 29.74 5.71
C ASP A 109 -0.54 28.58 6.62
N GLN A 110 0.04 27.52 6.05
CA GLN A 110 0.45 26.33 6.80
C GLN A 110 1.95 26.09 6.70
N GLN A 111 2.55 25.72 7.85
CA GLN A 111 3.92 25.23 7.86
C GLN A 111 4.01 23.88 7.16
N ILE A 112 4.89 23.79 6.18
CA ILE A 112 5.16 22.56 5.47
C ILE A 112 5.86 21.59 6.45
N ARG A 113 5.21 20.47 6.76
CA ARG A 113 5.82 19.38 7.49
C ARG A 113 6.09 18.19 6.57
N PRO A 114 7.14 17.41 6.82
CA PRO A 114 7.35 16.17 6.08
C PRO A 114 6.24 15.16 6.42
N VAL A 115 5.97 14.28 5.46
CA VAL A 115 5.09 13.14 5.65
C VAL A 115 5.64 12.20 6.72
N ASP A 116 4.75 11.59 7.48
CA ASP A 116 5.08 10.61 8.50
C ASP A 116 4.22 9.33 8.42
N PHE A 117 4.43 8.41 9.37
CA PHE A 117 3.69 7.16 9.47
C PHE A 117 2.18 7.39 9.65
N PHE A 118 1.78 8.41 10.40
CA PHE A 118 0.37 8.63 10.71
C PHE A 118 -0.40 9.18 9.50
N ASP A 119 0.26 9.87 8.59
CA ASP A 119 -0.35 10.31 7.33
C ASP A 119 -0.76 9.10 6.49
N VAL A 120 0.18 8.19 6.23
CA VAL A 120 -0.11 7.00 5.41
C VAL A 120 -1.09 6.06 6.11
N LYS A 121 -0.99 5.91 7.43
CA LYS A 121 -1.97 5.16 8.24
C LYS A 121 -3.37 5.75 8.11
N GLY A 122 -3.49 7.07 8.22
CA GLY A 122 -4.77 7.78 8.05
C GLY A 122 -5.39 7.60 6.65
N HIS A 123 -4.57 7.49 5.60
CA HIS A 123 -5.04 7.17 4.26
C HIS A 123 -5.61 5.75 4.17
N VAL A 124 -4.92 4.77 4.77
CA VAL A 124 -5.44 3.39 4.87
C VAL A 124 -6.76 3.34 5.63
N GLU A 125 -6.85 4.02 6.78
CA GLU A 125 -8.09 4.08 7.56
C GLU A 125 -9.26 4.65 6.75
N ARG A 126 -9.01 5.70 5.94
CA ARG A 126 -10.04 6.27 5.06
C ARG A 126 -10.49 5.28 4.00
N ILE A 127 -9.57 4.54 3.36
CA ILE A 127 -9.89 3.49 2.38
C ILE A 127 -10.78 2.42 3.02
N LEU A 128 -10.41 1.95 4.21
CA LEU A 128 -11.15 0.90 4.89
C LEU A 128 -12.53 1.37 5.37
N ARG A 129 -12.65 2.60 5.87
CA ARG A 129 -13.95 3.20 6.27
C ARG A 129 -14.92 3.35 5.12
N LEU A 130 -14.43 3.65 3.90
CA LEU A 130 -15.29 3.68 2.71
C LEU A 130 -15.95 2.34 2.40
N THR A 131 -15.25 1.24 2.69
CA THR A 131 -15.68 -0.11 2.35
C THR A 131 -16.41 -0.77 3.52
N PHE A 132 -15.98 -0.50 4.75
CA PHE A 132 -16.45 -1.16 5.97
C PHE A 132 -16.84 -0.13 7.03
N GLN A 133 -17.95 0.57 6.82
CA GLN A 133 -18.48 1.51 7.82
C GLN A 133 -18.75 0.81 9.16
N GLY A 134 -18.16 1.36 10.24
CA GLY A 134 -18.34 0.83 11.60
C GLY A 134 -17.50 -0.42 11.93
N VAL A 135 -16.51 -0.76 11.12
CA VAL A 135 -15.50 -1.77 11.44
C VAL A 135 -14.15 -1.09 11.54
N ASP A 136 -13.55 -1.10 12.71
CA ASP A 136 -12.22 -0.57 12.90
C ASP A 136 -11.16 -1.59 12.47
N ALA A 137 -10.13 -1.11 11.78
CA ALA A 137 -8.96 -1.89 11.46
C ALA A 137 -7.99 -1.86 12.64
N GLU A 138 -7.38 -3.00 12.92
CA GLU A 138 -6.30 -3.13 13.89
C GLU A 138 -4.96 -2.94 13.18
N PHE A 139 -4.04 -2.21 13.84
CA PHE A 139 -2.67 -2.00 13.37
C PHE A 139 -1.72 -2.59 14.41
N LEU A 140 -1.07 -3.70 14.07
CA LEU A 140 -0.17 -4.41 14.96
C LEU A 140 1.27 -4.19 14.51
N ALA A 141 2.13 -3.73 15.43
CA ALA A 141 3.54 -3.55 15.14
C ALA A 141 4.17 -4.90 14.75
N ILE A 142 4.88 -4.94 13.64
CA ILE A 142 5.61 -6.11 13.15
C ILE A 142 6.99 -5.69 12.64
N ASP A 143 7.89 -6.67 12.52
CA ASP A 143 9.11 -6.53 11.76
C ASP A 143 8.95 -7.13 10.37
N ASP A 144 9.34 -6.38 9.33
CA ASP A 144 9.27 -6.77 7.94
C ASP A 144 10.46 -6.13 7.20
N GLU A 145 11.22 -6.88 6.44
CA GLU A 145 12.43 -6.41 5.76
C GLU A 145 12.20 -5.32 4.70
N ALA A 146 10.99 -5.25 4.14
CA ALA A 146 10.62 -4.17 3.21
C ALA A 146 10.41 -2.82 3.92
N TYR A 147 10.26 -2.85 5.25
CA TYR A 147 9.98 -1.66 6.06
C TYR A 147 11.06 -1.44 7.13
N GLN A 148 11.12 -0.21 7.61
CA GLN A 148 12.03 0.13 8.70
C GLN A 148 11.54 -0.49 10.01
N THR A 149 12.44 -1.17 10.73
CA THR A 149 12.19 -1.73 12.06
C THR A 149 11.58 -0.69 12.99
N GLY A 150 10.52 -1.06 13.70
CA GLY A 150 9.79 -0.18 14.61
C GLY A 150 8.86 0.85 13.93
N GLN A 151 8.78 0.87 12.59
CA GLN A 151 7.91 1.75 11.82
C GLN A 151 7.09 0.98 10.76
N CYS A 152 6.69 -0.24 11.10
CA CYS A 152 5.83 -1.09 10.28
C CYS A 152 4.68 -1.64 11.12
N ALA A 153 3.50 -1.71 10.52
CA ALA A 153 2.35 -2.36 11.11
C ALA A 153 1.65 -3.28 10.10
N GLU A 154 1.28 -4.45 10.58
CA GLU A 154 0.30 -5.32 9.93
C GLU A 154 -1.08 -4.73 10.10
N ILE A 155 -1.87 -4.75 9.04
CA ILE A 155 -3.24 -4.26 9.03
C ILE A 155 -4.17 -5.46 9.10
N ARG A 156 -5.00 -5.50 10.14
CA ARG A 156 -6.03 -6.53 10.29
C ARG A 156 -7.42 -5.96 10.21
N LEU A 157 -8.30 -6.69 9.57
CA LEU A 157 -9.72 -6.39 9.53
C LEU A 157 -10.50 -7.65 9.95
N ARG A 158 -11.27 -7.57 11.04
CA ARG A 158 -11.94 -8.72 11.64
C ARG A 158 -10.99 -9.89 11.94
N GLY A 159 -9.82 -9.59 12.44
CA GLY A 159 -8.79 -10.58 12.78
C GLY A 159 -8.03 -11.20 11.60
N LYS A 160 -8.34 -10.83 10.35
CA LYS A 160 -7.60 -11.27 9.16
C LYS A 160 -6.57 -10.23 8.75
N GLU A 161 -5.35 -10.65 8.48
CA GLU A 161 -4.33 -9.82 7.83
C GLU A 161 -4.81 -9.45 6.42
N ILE A 162 -4.84 -8.15 6.13
CA ILE A 162 -5.23 -7.58 4.84
C ILE A 162 -4.15 -6.72 4.21
N GLY A 163 -3.02 -6.52 4.89
CA GLY A 163 -1.94 -5.72 4.34
C GLY A 163 -0.96 -5.23 5.38
N ARG A 164 -0.06 -4.37 4.92
CA ARG A 164 0.99 -3.75 5.73
C ARG A 164 1.13 -2.27 5.39
N VAL A 165 1.55 -1.49 6.39
CA VAL A 165 1.78 -0.05 6.28
C VAL A 165 3.03 0.33 7.06
N GLY A 166 3.87 1.21 6.54
CA GLY A 166 5.06 1.62 7.25
C GLY A 166 5.96 2.55 6.46
N ARG A 167 7.09 2.87 7.08
CA ARG A 167 8.21 3.52 6.42
C ARG A 167 9.01 2.47 5.67
N ILE A 168 9.29 2.72 4.41
CA ILE A 168 10.11 1.82 3.58
C ILE A 168 11.52 1.72 4.17
N SER A 169 12.10 0.51 4.16
CA SER A 169 13.42 0.28 4.77
C SER A 169 14.52 1.07 4.06
N PRO A 170 15.51 1.60 4.80
CA PRO A 170 16.62 2.33 4.21
C PRO A 170 17.41 1.51 3.18
N GLY A 171 17.59 0.20 3.42
CA GLY A 171 18.28 -0.68 2.47
C GLY A 171 17.56 -0.81 1.14
N LEU A 172 16.22 -0.92 1.17
CA LEU A 172 15.41 -0.96 -0.04
C LEU A 172 15.41 0.39 -0.78
N LEU A 173 15.43 1.52 -0.03
CA LEU A 173 15.54 2.85 -0.64
C LEU A 173 16.91 3.07 -1.28
N GLU A 174 18.00 2.59 -0.66
CA GLU A 174 19.34 2.66 -1.22
C GLU A 174 19.44 1.88 -2.53
N GLU A 175 18.90 0.65 -2.58
CA GLU A 175 18.86 -0.14 -3.82
C GLU A 175 18.00 0.50 -4.92
N ALA A 176 16.98 1.25 -4.54
CA ALA A 176 16.16 2.02 -5.47
C ALA A 176 16.74 3.42 -5.82
N GLU A 177 17.91 3.79 -5.28
CA GLU A 177 18.56 5.11 -5.44
C GLU A 177 17.68 6.27 -4.94
N ILE A 178 16.97 6.07 -3.83
CA ILE A 178 16.08 7.07 -3.22
C ILE A 178 16.69 7.56 -1.91
N VAL A 179 16.91 8.87 -1.78
CA VAL A 179 17.58 9.50 -0.62
C VAL A 179 16.60 10.14 0.38
N VAL A 180 15.32 10.19 0.06
CA VAL A 180 14.29 10.78 0.94
C VAL A 180 13.51 9.69 1.66
N PRO A 181 12.99 9.96 2.88
CA PRO A 181 12.07 9.04 3.53
C PRO A 181 10.83 8.78 2.68
N VAL A 182 10.46 7.52 2.57
CA VAL A 182 9.26 7.07 1.84
C VAL A 182 8.39 6.28 2.79
N PHE A 183 7.10 6.55 2.78
CA PHE A 183 6.08 5.79 3.49
C PHE A 183 5.16 5.12 2.49
N GLY A 184 4.63 3.97 2.85
CA GLY A 184 3.74 3.27 1.94
C GLY A 184 2.91 2.20 2.62
N PHE A 185 1.97 1.71 1.86
CA PHE A 185 1.17 0.56 2.25
C PHE A 185 0.94 -0.36 1.07
N GLU A 186 0.63 -1.61 1.37
CA GLU A 186 0.10 -2.55 0.40
C GLU A 186 -1.06 -3.33 1.03
N LEU A 187 -2.20 -3.37 0.35
CA LEU A 187 -3.41 -4.07 0.75
C LEU A 187 -3.67 -5.27 -0.17
N ASP A 188 -3.97 -6.42 0.41
CA ASP A 188 -4.45 -7.61 -0.31
C ASP A 188 -5.93 -7.44 -0.59
N TRP A 189 -6.24 -6.91 -1.78
CA TRP A 189 -7.61 -6.62 -2.17
C TRP A 189 -8.45 -7.89 -2.29
N ALA A 190 -7.83 -9.00 -2.70
CA ALA A 190 -8.49 -10.28 -2.79
C ALA A 190 -8.91 -10.84 -1.41
N GLU A 191 -8.22 -10.49 -0.32
CA GLU A 191 -8.67 -10.84 1.04
C GLU A 191 -9.74 -9.86 1.54
N ILE A 192 -9.64 -8.58 1.19
CA ILE A 192 -10.64 -7.56 1.54
C ILE A 192 -12.01 -7.90 0.94
N GLU A 193 -12.06 -8.35 -0.31
CA GLU A 193 -13.32 -8.72 -0.99
C GLU A 193 -14.04 -9.94 -0.37
N LYS A 194 -13.31 -10.78 0.37
CA LYS A 194 -13.89 -11.92 1.08
C LYS A 194 -14.56 -11.56 2.40
N ILE A 195 -14.32 -10.33 2.89
CA ILE A 195 -14.87 -9.86 4.16
C ILE A 195 -16.27 -9.34 3.92
N GLU A 196 -17.26 -9.96 4.57
CA GLU A 196 -18.64 -9.52 4.45
C GLU A 196 -18.81 -8.07 4.93
N PRO A 197 -19.46 -7.21 4.13
CA PRO A 197 -19.79 -5.86 4.58
C PRO A 197 -20.70 -5.93 5.82
N PRO A 198 -20.72 -4.87 6.65
CA PRO A 198 -21.62 -4.82 7.80
C PRO A 198 -23.08 -4.94 7.34
N SER A 199 -23.83 -5.84 7.98
CA SER A 199 -25.25 -6.00 7.68
C SER A 199 -26.03 -4.73 8.05
N PHE A 200 -26.91 -4.31 7.17
CA PHE A 200 -27.84 -3.20 7.47
C PHE A 200 -28.71 -3.55 8.67
N LYS A 201 -28.58 -2.78 9.76
CA LYS A 201 -29.54 -2.81 10.86
C LYS A 201 -30.65 -1.81 10.55
N ALA A 202 -31.86 -2.31 10.35
CA ALA A 202 -33.02 -1.44 10.17
C ALA A 202 -33.12 -0.48 11.36
N VAL A 203 -33.22 0.82 11.08
CA VAL A 203 -33.47 1.83 12.11
C VAL A 203 -34.86 1.56 12.68
N SER A 204 -34.99 1.53 14.02
CA SER A 204 -36.28 1.42 14.68
C SER A 204 -37.22 2.51 14.16
N ARG A 205 -38.38 2.11 13.65
CA ARG A 205 -39.41 3.05 13.17
C ARG A 205 -40.10 3.82 14.31
N PHE A 206 -39.80 3.44 15.53
CA PHE A 206 -40.39 4.07 16.72
C PHE A 206 -39.30 4.78 17.52
N PRO A 207 -39.12 6.10 17.36
CA PRO A 207 -38.28 6.83 18.28
C PRO A 207 -38.92 6.75 19.66
N THR A 208 -38.20 6.21 20.64
CA THR A 208 -38.58 6.31 22.04
C THR A 208 -38.47 7.79 22.47
N VAL A 209 -39.58 8.50 22.41
CA VAL A 209 -39.70 9.78 23.08
C VAL A 209 -39.90 9.46 24.55
N ALA A 210 -38.86 9.62 25.37
CA ALA A 210 -39.04 9.71 26.82
C ALA A 210 -39.85 10.99 27.08
N ARG A 211 -41.07 10.86 27.56
CA ARG A 211 -41.84 11.97 28.14
C ARG A 211 -41.42 12.04 29.60
N ASP A 212 -40.82 13.16 29.99
CA ASP A 212 -40.71 13.58 31.38
C ASP A 212 -42.10 13.86 31.96
#